data_43e28a92026e6f722ae5dbb5972648a2
#
_entry.id   43e28a92026e6f722ae5dbb5972648a2
#
_cell.length_a   1.000
_cell.length_b   1.000
_cell.length_c   1.000
_cell.angle_alpha   90.00
_cell.angle_beta   90.00
_cell.angle_gamma   90.00
#
_symmetry.space_group_name_H-M   'P 1'
#
loop_
_entity.id
_entity.type
_entity.pdbx_description
1 polymer ?
#
loop_
_entity_poly.entity_id
_entity_poly.type
_entity_poly.pdbx_seq_one_letter_code
_entity_poly.pdbx_strand_id
1 'polypeptide(L)'
;AIRRFVRMQATGKLAAYVHGGAKIGVVVDCSGGDDQLGRDLAMHVAATKPKALDASGVAAELIDSERRVATEKAREAGKPEAMIEKIVEGSVQKFLNEVTLLGQVFVKAEDGKQTIAQLLKSKAASVAGFTLFVVGEGIAKRSNDFAAEVAAQAAAAAQK
;
A
#
# COMPACT_ATOMS: atom_id res chain seq x y z
N ALA A 1 4.71 -17.26 16.42
CA ALA A 1 6.06 -16.69 16.53
C ALA A 1 6.05 -15.20 16.12
N ILE A 2 6.80 -14.37 16.84
CA ILE A 2 7.02 -12.97 16.46
C ILE A 2 8.07 -12.98 15.36
N ARG A 3 7.73 -12.41 14.20
CA ARG A 3 8.60 -12.38 13.03
C ARG A 3 9.29 -11.05 12.81
N ARG A 4 8.58 -9.95 13.06
CA ARG A 4 9.07 -8.58 12.92
C ARG A 4 8.51 -7.72 14.05
N PHE A 5 9.27 -6.73 14.44
CA PHE A 5 8.81 -5.65 15.29
C PHE A 5 9.51 -4.35 14.88
N VAL A 6 8.91 -3.23 15.22
CA VAL A 6 9.49 -1.91 15.06
C VAL A 6 9.25 -1.09 16.32
N ARG A 7 10.25 -0.30 16.70
CA ARG A 7 10.10 0.74 17.71
C ARG A 7 9.97 2.08 16.97
N MET A 8 8.89 2.79 17.21
CA MET A 8 8.67 4.12 16.67
C MET A 8 8.88 5.14 17.77
N GLN A 9 9.63 6.20 17.46
CA GLN A 9 9.71 7.38 18.30
C GLN A 9 8.88 8.46 17.64
N ALA A 10 7.82 8.90 18.33
CA ALA A 10 6.92 9.90 17.79
C ALA A 10 7.61 11.25 17.65
N THR A 11 7.38 11.91 16.53
CA THR A 11 7.64 13.35 16.35
C THR A 11 6.39 14.16 16.66
N GLY A 12 5.22 13.57 16.49
CA GLY A 12 3.92 14.08 16.86
C GLY A 12 3.21 13.13 17.82
N LYS A 13 2.02 12.65 17.43
CA LYS A 13 1.19 11.71 18.18
C LYS A 13 1.02 10.42 17.39
N LEU A 14 1.27 9.27 18.02
CA LEU A 14 1.04 7.97 17.40
C LEU A 14 -0.44 7.60 17.47
N ALA A 15 -1.03 7.33 16.31
CA ALA A 15 -2.36 6.75 16.18
C ALA A 15 -2.26 5.33 15.64
N ALA A 16 -2.95 4.39 16.27
CA ALA A 16 -2.92 2.98 15.90
C ALA A 16 -4.30 2.50 15.43
N TYR A 17 -4.27 1.56 14.48
CA TYR A 17 -5.47 0.86 14.00
C TYR A 17 -5.16 -0.61 13.73
N VAL A 18 -6.05 -1.49 14.18
CA VAL A 18 -5.97 -2.94 13.95
C VAL A 18 -7.21 -3.40 13.21
N HIS A 19 -7.02 -4.11 12.11
CA HIS A 19 -8.09 -4.53 11.21
C HIS A 19 -8.07 -6.05 10.94
N GLY A 20 -9.25 -6.58 10.56
CA GLY A 20 -9.38 -7.95 10.06
C GLY A 20 -9.04 -9.03 11.08
N GLY A 21 -9.53 -8.91 12.32
CA GLY A 21 -9.26 -9.90 13.37
C GLY A 21 -7.77 -9.95 13.73
N ALA A 22 -7.14 -8.78 13.86
CA ALA A 22 -5.71 -8.61 14.16
C ALA A 22 -4.76 -9.08 13.04
N LYS A 23 -5.22 -9.12 11.79
CA LYS A 23 -4.36 -9.48 10.65
C LYS A 23 -3.58 -8.32 10.05
N ILE A 24 -4.06 -7.09 10.25
CA ILE A 24 -3.41 -5.87 9.77
C ILE A 24 -3.26 -4.92 10.96
N GLY A 25 -2.05 -4.47 11.20
CA GLY A 25 -1.73 -3.46 12.20
C GLY A 25 -1.07 -2.25 11.55
N VAL A 26 -1.54 -1.05 11.90
CA VAL A 26 -1.02 0.22 11.40
C VAL A 26 -0.75 1.16 12.55
N VAL A 27 0.35 1.87 12.48
CA VAL A 27 0.66 3.03 13.33
C VAL A 27 1.04 4.19 12.45
N VAL A 28 0.45 5.36 12.68
CA VAL A 28 0.74 6.60 11.97
C VAL A 28 1.26 7.63 12.98
N ASP A 29 2.35 8.31 12.64
CA ASP A 29 2.87 9.46 13.41
C ASP A 29 2.31 10.75 12.78
N CYS A 30 1.38 11.39 13.50
CA CYS A 30 0.63 12.56 13.04
C CYS A 30 0.85 13.75 13.96
N SER A 31 1.10 14.91 13.41
CA SER A 31 1.16 16.19 14.13
C SER A 31 0.01 17.09 13.69
N GLY A 32 -0.63 17.77 14.64
CA GLY A 32 -1.84 18.57 14.39
C GLY A 32 -3.09 17.70 14.20
N GLY A 33 -4.23 18.38 14.00
CA GLY A 33 -5.53 17.70 13.93
C GLY A 33 -5.99 17.11 15.28
N ASP A 34 -7.06 16.33 15.22
CA ASP A 34 -7.64 15.64 16.38
C ASP A 34 -7.29 14.13 16.38
N ASP A 35 -7.64 13.45 17.46
CA ASP A 35 -7.38 12.00 17.61
C ASP A 35 -8.17 11.16 16.59
N GLN A 36 -9.28 11.67 16.10
CA GLN A 36 -10.09 10.99 15.10
C GLN A 36 -9.39 11.00 13.74
N LEU A 37 -8.76 12.13 13.36
CA LEU A 37 -7.96 12.22 12.14
C LEU A 37 -6.84 11.17 12.13
N GLY A 38 -6.09 11.03 13.23
CA GLY A 38 -5.02 10.04 13.34
C GLY A 38 -5.54 8.60 13.14
N ARG A 39 -6.68 8.26 13.76
CA ARG A 39 -7.31 6.94 13.57
C ARG A 39 -7.83 6.72 12.16
N ASP A 40 -8.41 7.73 11.54
CA ASP A 40 -8.91 7.66 10.18
C ASP A 40 -7.79 7.50 9.16
N LEU A 41 -6.65 8.16 9.38
CA LEU A 41 -5.44 7.96 8.58
C LEU A 41 -4.89 6.53 8.74
N ALA A 42 -4.82 6.01 9.96
CA ALA A 42 -4.36 4.64 10.19
C ALA A 42 -5.30 3.61 9.55
N MET A 43 -6.61 3.84 9.58
CA MET A 43 -7.60 3.01 8.90
C MET A 43 -7.44 3.10 7.37
N HIS A 44 -7.23 4.31 6.83
CA HIS A 44 -6.94 4.50 5.40
C HIS A 44 -5.71 3.71 4.97
N VAL A 45 -4.61 3.79 5.71
CA VAL A 45 -3.38 3.01 5.45
C VAL A 45 -3.65 1.50 5.45
N ALA A 46 -4.46 1.00 6.40
CA ALA A 46 -4.83 -0.41 6.44
C ALA A 46 -5.62 -0.85 5.20
N ALA A 47 -6.48 0.02 4.66
CA ALA A 47 -7.32 -0.25 3.50
C ALA A 47 -6.54 -0.18 2.18
N THR A 48 -5.74 0.88 1.99
CA THR A 48 -5.09 1.20 0.70
C THR A 48 -3.66 0.69 0.60
N LYS A 49 -3.01 0.39 1.74
CA LYS A 49 -1.64 -0.15 1.83
C LYS A 49 -0.63 0.65 0.99
N PRO A 50 -0.49 1.95 1.22
CA PRO A 50 0.47 2.76 0.49
C PRO A 50 1.90 2.22 0.69
N LYS A 51 2.73 2.36 -0.33
CA LYS A 51 4.12 1.89 -0.31
C LYS A 51 5.07 2.90 0.34
N ALA A 52 4.72 4.19 0.27
CA ALA A 52 5.52 5.28 0.82
C ALA A 52 4.63 6.43 1.28
N LEU A 53 5.20 7.36 2.04
CA LEU A 53 4.50 8.58 2.45
C LEU A 53 4.25 9.49 1.24
N ASP A 54 5.28 9.71 0.44
CA ASP A 54 5.27 10.53 -0.77
C ASP A 54 6.18 9.91 -1.85
N ALA A 55 6.33 10.61 -2.99
CA ALA A 55 7.11 10.14 -4.12
C ALA A 55 8.59 9.88 -3.80
N SER A 56 9.17 10.62 -2.85
CA SER A 56 10.58 10.46 -2.48
C SER A 56 10.88 9.11 -1.79
N GLY A 57 9.87 8.51 -1.16
CA GLY A 57 9.97 7.21 -0.51
C GLY A 57 9.66 6.02 -1.42
N VAL A 58 9.28 6.25 -2.69
CA VAL A 58 9.01 5.15 -3.64
C VAL A 58 10.33 4.67 -4.23
N ALA A 59 10.57 3.36 -4.20
CA ALA A 59 11.77 2.78 -4.76
C ALA A 59 11.91 3.09 -6.27
N ALA A 60 13.09 3.51 -6.70
CA ALA A 60 13.37 3.91 -8.08
C ALA A 60 13.02 2.78 -9.07
N GLU A 61 13.28 1.53 -8.71
CA GLU A 61 12.99 0.36 -9.53
C GLU A 61 11.50 0.20 -9.83
N LEU A 62 10.62 0.62 -8.92
CA LEU A 62 9.17 0.60 -9.16
C LEU A 62 8.76 1.70 -10.15
N ILE A 63 9.35 2.88 -10.04
CA ILE A 63 9.10 4.00 -10.96
C ILE A 63 9.62 3.64 -12.37
N ASP A 64 10.81 3.07 -12.47
CA ASP A 64 11.40 2.66 -13.74
C ASP A 64 10.62 1.50 -14.39
N SER A 65 10.11 0.58 -13.58
CA SER A 65 9.23 -0.49 -14.07
C SER A 65 7.93 0.07 -14.64
N GLU A 66 7.29 1.03 -13.95
CA GLU A 66 6.08 1.68 -14.45
C GLU A 66 6.34 2.46 -15.73
N ARG A 67 7.47 3.19 -15.80
CA ARG A 67 7.89 3.94 -16.99
C ARG A 67 8.06 3.02 -18.19
N ARG A 68 8.71 1.86 -18.00
CA ARG A 68 8.89 0.86 -19.06
C ARG A 68 7.55 0.32 -19.54
N VAL A 69 6.68 -0.11 -18.62
CA VAL A 69 5.36 -0.65 -18.94
C VAL A 69 4.49 0.38 -19.67
N ALA A 70 4.50 1.63 -19.22
CA ALA A 70 3.76 2.71 -19.87
C ALA A 70 4.29 2.99 -21.29
N THR A 71 5.60 2.93 -21.50
CA THR A 71 6.24 3.09 -22.82
C THR A 71 5.79 1.98 -23.77
N GLU A 72 5.87 0.72 -23.35
CA GLU A 72 5.45 -0.43 -24.15
C GLU A 72 3.97 -0.35 -24.52
N LYS A 73 3.10 -0.07 -23.57
CA LYS A 73 1.65 0.13 -23.82
C LYS A 73 1.36 1.26 -24.81
N ALA A 74 2.08 2.38 -24.70
CA ALA A 74 1.90 3.50 -25.62
C ALA A 74 2.30 3.14 -27.05
N ARG A 75 3.39 2.39 -27.24
CA ARG A 75 3.86 1.89 -28.55
C ARG A 75 2.88 0.86 -29.14
N GLU A 76 2.45 -0.10 -28.35
CA GLU A 76 1.44 -1.10 -28.77
C GLU A 76 0.11 -0.44 -29.17
N ALA A 77 -0.26 0.64 -28.51
CA ALA A 77 -1.45 1.43 -28.86
C ALA A 77 -1.23 2.35 -30.08
N GLY A 78 -0.09 2.26 -30.77
CA GLY A 78 0.21 3.03 -31.97
C GLY A 78 0.34 4.55 -31.73
N LYS A 79 0.71 4.97 -30.51
CA LYS A 79 0.88 6.41 -30.22
C LYS A 79 2.12 6.95 -30.90
N PRO A 80 2.06 8.18 -31.46
CA PRO A 80 3.24 8.83 -32.04
C PRO A 80 4.38 8.93 -31.03
N GLU A 81 5.61 8.65 -31.43
CA GLU A 81 6.80 8.67 -30.57
C GLU A 81 6.94 10.02 -29.83
N ALA A 82 6.64 11.12 -30.51
CA ALA A 82 6.64 12.47 -29.92
C ALA A 82 5.65 12.66 -28.75
N MET A 83 4.65 11.78 -28.59
CA MET A 83 3.66 11.85 -27.52
C MET A 83 3.96 10.84 -26.38
N ILE A 84 4.82 9.85 -26.64
CA ILE A 84 5.07 8.75 -25.68
C ILE A 84 5.62 9.30 -24.38
N GLU A 85 6.59 10.19 -24.42
CA GLU A 85 7.20 10.78 -23.22
C GLU A 85 6.14 11.40 -22.30
N LYS A 86 5.24 12.21 -22.86
CA LYS A 86 4.16 12.86 -22.11
C LYS A 86 3.16 11.84 -21.53
N ILE A 87 2.84 10.79 -22.28
CA ILE A 87 1.95 9.71 -21.83
C ILE A 87 2.60 8.96 -20.67
N VAL A 88 3.88 8.64 -20.79
CA VAL A 88 4.65 7.94 -19.77
C VAL A 88 4.74 8.76 -18.49
N GLU A 89 5.04 10.07 -18.59
CA GLU A 89 5.09 10.95 -17.42
C GLU A 89 3.73 11.01 -16.71
N GLY A 90 2.62 11.12 -17.46
CA GLY A 90 1.27 11.05 -16.91
C GLY A 90 0.97 9.73 -16.21
N SER A 91 1.43 8.59 -16.76
CA SER A 91 1.27 7.27 -16.13
C SER A 91 2.09 7.15 -14.84
N VAL A 92 3.32 7.62 -14.85
CA VAL A 92 4.19 7.64 -13.66
C VAL A 92 3.58 8.51 -12.55
N GLN A 93 3.07 9.69 -12.90
CA GLN A 93 2.42 10.57 -11.92
C GLN A 93 1.16 9.93 -11.33
N LYS A 94 0.35 9.27 -12.16
CA LYS A 94 -0.82 8.51 -11.69
C LYS A 94 -0.41 7.39 -10.74
N PHE A 95 0.58 6.60 -11.11
CA PHE A 95 1.13 5.55 -10.28
C PHE A 95 1.62 6.08 -8.92
N LEU A 96 2.39 7.18 -8.90
CA LEU A 96 2.85 7.80 -7.66
C LEU A 96 1.68 8.24 -6.77
N ASN A 97 0.62 8.80 -7.34
CA ASN A 97 -0.58 9.17 -6.60
C ASN A 97 -1.30 7.94 -6.01
N GLU A 98 -1.27 6.79 -6.70
CA GLU A 98 -1.90 5.56 -6.24
C GLU A 98 -1.11 4.85 -5.13
N VAL A 99 0.22 4.92 -5.16
CA VAL A 99 1.07 4.17 -4.22
C VAL A 99 1.59 4.98 -3.04
N THR A 100 1.38 6.30 -3.02
CA THR A 100 1.82 7.16 -1.91
C THR A 100 0.66 7.60 -1.05
N LEU A 101 0.87 7.61 0.29
CA LEU A 101 -0.16 8.02 1.23
C LEU A 101 -0.72 9.41 0.92
N LEU A 102 0.15 10.39 0.71
CA LEU A 102 -0.27 11.78 0.48
C LEU A 102 -0.99 11.98 -0.85
N GLY A 103 -0.68 11.17 -1.88
CA GLY A 103 -1.31 11.23 -3.19
C GLY A 103 -2.67 10.54 -3.27
N GLN A 104 -2.93 9.58 -2.39
CA GLN A 104 -4.17 8.80 -2.41
C GLN A 104 -5.39 9.62 -2.03
N VAL A 105 -6.54 9.29 -2.65
CA VAL A 105 -7.84 9.82 -2.25
C VAL A 105 -8.25 9.20 -0.92
N PHE A 106 -8.66 10.03 0.02
CA PHE A 106 -9.08 9.59 1.36
C PHE A 106 -10.29 8.67 1.27
N VAL A 107 -10.24 7.51 1.94
CA VAL A 107 -11.31 6.49 1.87
C VAL A 107 -12.65 6.96 2.41
N LYS A 108 -12.67 8.02 3.24
CA LYS A 108 -13.87 8.66 3.76
C LYS A 108 -14.15 10.02 3.12
N ALA A 109 -13.52 10.35 1.99
CA ALA A 109 -13.78 11.60 1.30
C ALA A 109 -15.25 11.65 0.81
N GLU A 110 -16.03 12.60 1.28
CA GLU A 110 -17.45 12.75 0.91
C GLU A 110 -17.62 13.05 -0.59
N ASP A 111 -16.69 13.79 -1.17
CA ASP A 111 -16.66 14.14 -2.59
C ASP A 111 -15.99 13.08 -3.47
N GLY A 112 -15.43 12.01 -2.86
CA GLY A 112 -14.66 10.98 -3.54
C GLY A 112 -13.40 11.49 -4.27
N LYS A 113 -12.91 12.68 -3.94
CA LYS A 113 -11.79 13.33 -4.64
C LYS A 113 -10.72 13.91 -3.72
N GLN A 114 -11.08 14.24 -2.46
CA GLN A 114 -10.16 14.85 -1.51
C GLN A 114 -8.98 13.91 -1.24
N THR A 115 -7.77 14.34 -1.56
CA THR A 115 -6.55 13.58 -1.25
C THR A 115 -6.16 13.71 0.22
N ILE A 116 -5.34 12.77 0.71
CA ILE A 116 -4.78 12.84 2.06
C ILE A 116 -4.00 14.15 2.26
N ALA A 117 -3.22 14.59 1.27
CA ALA A 117 -2.50 15.86 1.35
C ALA A 117 -3.45 17.06 1.53
N GLN A 118 -4.57 17.08 0.80
CA GLN A 118 -5.60 18.14 0.93
C GLN A 118 -6.30 18.08 2.28
N LEU A 119 -6.63 16.89 2.76
CA LEU A 119 -7.24 16.67 4.08
C LEU A 119 -6.31 17.19 5.19
N LEU A 120 -5.04 16.80 5.18
CA LEU A 120 -4.05 17.24 6.16
C LEU A 120 -3.90 18.77 6.16
N LYS A 121 -3.82 19.38 4.97
CA LYS A 121 -3.76 20.85 4.85
C LYS A 121 -4.99 21.50 5.45
N SER A 122 -6.19 20.99 5.20
CA SER A 122 -7.45 21.56 5.73
C SER A 122 -7.56 21.44 7.26
N LYS A 123 -6.86 20.46 7.86
CA LYS A 123 -6.84 20.20 9.31
C LYS A 123 -5.61 20.78 10.00
N ALA A 124 -4.78 21.57 9.31
CA ALA A 124 -3.48 22.06 9.81
C ALA A 124 -2.64 20.93 10.45
N ALA A 125 -2.62 19.77 9.79
CA ALA A 125 -1.97 18.55 10.25
C ALA A 125 -0.88 18.09 9.26
N SER A 126 0.00 17.22 9.74
CA SER A 126 1.02 16.56 8.93
C SER A 126 1.25 15.13 9.40
N VAL A 127 1.78 14.28 8.54
CA VAL A 127 2.19 12.91 8.84
C VAL A 127 3.71 12.83 8.67
N ALA A 128 4.40 12.40 9.73
CA ALA A 128 5.86 12.18 9.68
C ALA A 128 6.21 10.80 9.10
N GLY A 129 5.31 9.83 9.26
CA GLY A 129 5.49 8.48 8.73
C GLY A 129 4.41 7.52 9.21
N PHE A 130 4.46 6.32 8.68
CA PHE A 130 3.58 5.23 9.11
C PHE A 130 4.31 3.88 9.08
N THR A 131 3.79 2.93 9.83
CA THR A 131 4.19 1.53 9.77
C THR A 131 2.96 0.67 9.55
N LEU A 132 3.06 -0.26 8.62
CA LEU A 132 2.01 -1.21 8.28
C LEU A 132 2.58 -2.63 8.41
N PHE A 133 1.93 -3.50 9.17
CA PHE A 133 2.20 -4.92 9.22
C PHE A 133 0.97 -5.73 8.82
N VAL A 134 1.19 -6.70 7.94
CA VAL A 134 0.18 -7.67 7.52
C VAL A 134 0.65 -9.07 7.93
N VAL A 135 -0.21 -9.81 8.63
CA VAL A 135 0.11 -11.19 9.03
C VAL A 135 0.26 -12.06 7.80
N GLY A 136 1.37 -12.81 7.75
CA GLY A 136 1.66 -13.69 6.61
C GLY A 136 2.32 -13.01 5.40
N GLU A 137 2.51 -11.70 5.42
CA GLU A 137 3.17 -10.98 4.34
C GLU A 137 4.62 -11.46 4.15
N GLY A 138 5.01 -11.73 2.88
CA GLY A 138 6.36 -12.19 2.52
C GLY A 138 6.68 -13.63 2.98
N ILE A 139 5.69 -14.41 3.42
CA ILE A 139 5.84 -15.85 3.64
C ILE A 139 5.42 -16.56 2.36
N ALA A 140 6.31 -17.40 1.81
CA ALA A 140 5.93 -18.29 0.73
C ALA A 140 4.79 -19.19 1.23
N LYS A 141 3.63 -19.10 0.58
CA LYS A 141 2.55 -20.05 0.84
C LYS A 141 3.09 -21.43 0.49
N ARG A 142 3.07 -22.38 1.45
CA ARG A 142 3.21 -23.78 1.10
C ARG A 142 2.12 -24.06 0.06
N SER A 143 2.50 -24.45 -1.12
CA SER A 143 1.58 -25.08 -2.06
C SER A 143 1.21 -26.41 -1.41
N ASN A 144 0.12 -26.46 -0.67
CA ASN A 144 -0.50 -27.75 -0.35
C ASN A 144 -1.00 -28.26 -1.69
N ASP A 145 -0.25 -29.18 -2.27
CA ASP A 145 -0.76 -29.97 -3.38
C ASP A 145 -1.80 -30.95 -2.79
N PHE A 146 -3.03 -30.43 -2.63
CA PHE A 146 -4.15 -31.18 -2.07
C PHE A 146 -4.37 -32.49 -2.83
N ALA A 147 -4.10 -32.50 -4.14
CA ALA A 147 -4.18 -33.69 -4.96
C ALA A 147 -3.12 -34.72 -4.54
N ALA A 148 -1.89 -34.30 -4.27
CA ALA A 148 -0.83 -35.20 -3.77
C ALA A 148 -1.11 -35.68 -2.35
N GLU A 149 -1.64 -34.85 -1.45
CA GLU A 149 -2.06 -35.28 -0.11
C GLU A 149 -3.18 -36.32 -0.13
N VAL A 150 -4.22 -36.09 -0.96
CA VAL A 150 -5.32 -37.05 -1.15
C VAL A 150 -4.83 -38.34 -1.76
N ALA A 151 -3.95 -38.29 -2.77
CA ALA A 151 -3.35 -39.48 -3.37
C ALA A 151 -2.51 -40.29 -2.35
N ALA A 152 -1.73 -39.60 -1.52
CA ALA A 152 -0.93 -40.23 -0.46
C ALA A 152 -1.82 -40.90 0.61
N GLN A 153 -2.93 -40.27 1.01
CA GLN A 153 -3.89 -40.84 1.95
C GLN A 153 -4.64 -42.04 1.36
N ALA A 154 -5.04 -41.96 0.09
CA ALA A 154 -5.70 -43.08 -0.62
C ALA A 154 -4.75 -44.28 -0.74
N ALA A 155 -3.47 -44.06 -1.08
CA ALA A 155 -2.46 -45.11 -1.15
C ALA A 155 -2.19 -45.77 0.23
N ALA A 156 -2.14 -44.98 1.30
CA ALA A 156 -1.97 -45.49 2.65
C ALA A 156 -3.20 -46.30 3.16
N ALA A 157 -4.41 -45.96 2.72
CA ALA A 157 -5.64 -46.70 3.05
C ALA A 157 -5.74 -48.02 2.29
N ALA A 158 -5.19 -48.12 1.08
CA ALA A 158 -5.21 -49.34 0.25
C ALA A 158 -4.18 -50.42 0.72
N GLN A 159 -3.28 -50.09 1.65
CA GLN A 159 -2.26 -50.98 2.21
C GLN A 159 -2.66 -51.62 3.55
N LYS A 160 -3.89 -51.41 4.02
CA LYS A 160 -4.48 -52.03 5.19
C LYS A 160 -5.54 -53.06 4.78
#